data_bf25811bc5cd1ad36d692129464b3415
#
_entry.id   bf25811bc5cd1ad36d692129464b3415
#
_cell.length_a   1.000
_cell.length_b   1.000
_cell.length_c   1.000
_cell.angle_alpha   90.00
_cell.angle_beta   90.00
_cell.angle_gamma   90.00
#
_symmetry.space_group_name_H-M   'P 1'
#
loop_
_entity.id
_entity.type
_entity.pdbx_description
1 polymer ?
#
loop_
_entity_poly.entity_id
_entity_poly.type
_entity_poly.pdbx_seq_one_letter_code
_entity_poly.pdbx_strand_id
1 'polypeptide(L)'
;VNLLKCNNCSDMIGTPIVGNPIQSKIILIGQAPGVREGELQRPFAWTAGKNLFKWFSSIGVGEEKFRKNVYMSAVCRCYPGKNISGSGDRVPSDLEIKKCSKWLNYELKALNPNLIIPVGKLAISQFVNFEKLNDVVGKKIKYKKKFIDSDLVCLPHPSGLSTWYKKEPGKSLLTKALCLIEKNKNWKSIIRK
;
A
#
# COMPACT_ATOMS: atom_id res chain seq x y z
N VAL A 1 2.54 5.63 -21.86
CA VAL A 1 3.54 5.69 -20.78
C VAL A 1 3.78 4.29 -20.30
N ASN A 2 5.02 3.79 -20.45
CA ASN A 2 5.30 2.39 -20.15
C ASN A 2 6.05 2.27 -18.82
N LEU A 3 5.31 2.16 -17.71
CA LEU A 3 5.87 1.95 -16.38
C LEU A 3 6.79 0.71 -16.34
N LEU A 4 6.42 -0.37 -17.03
CA LEU A 4 7.20 -1.63 -17.03
C LEU A 4 8.59 -1.48 -17.65
N LYS A 5 8.81 -0.47 -18.49
CA LYS A 5 10.11 -0.14 -19.09
C LYS A 5 10.86 0.96 -18.32
N CYS A 6 10.38 1.36 -17.13
CA CYS A 6 11.02 2.42 -16.34
C CYS A 6 12.34 1.94 -15.75
N ASN A 7 13.42 2.69 -16.01
CA ASN A 7 14.78 2.46 -15.50
C ASN A 7 15.42 3.73 -14.92
N ASN A 8 14.63 4.66 -14.38
CA ASN A 8 15.08 5.98 -13.97
C ASN A 8 15.91 6.02 -12.68
N CYS A 9 16.03 4.90 -11.97
CA CYS A 9 16.70 4.82 -10.66
C CYS A 9 17.85 3.80 -10.72
N SER A 10 19.10 4.27 -10.65
CA SER A 10 20.31 3.43 -10.71
C SER A 10 20.43 2.46 -9.54
N ASP A 11 19.97 2.89 -8.34
CA ASP A 11 20.16 2.16 -7.09
C ASP A 11 18.97 1.24 -6.75
N MET A 12 17.96 1.21 -7.61
CA MET A 12 16.83 0.29 -7.53
C MET A 12 17.13 -0.98 -8.33
N ILE A 13 16.72 -2.12 -7.78
CA ILE A 13 17.02 -3.44 -8.32
C ILE A 13 15.79 -4.00 -9.06
N GLY A 14 16.02 -4.59 -10.22
CA GLY A 14 15.02 -5.31 -11.01
C GLY A 14 14.07 -4.39 -11.77
N THR A 15 13.03 -4.99 -12.32
CA THR A 15 11.98 -4.32 -13.09
C THR A 15 10.84 -3.82 -12.20
N PRO A 16 10.07 -2.82 -12.64
CA PRO A 16 8.90 -2.36 -11.88
C PRO A 16 7.87 -3.48 -11.67
N ILE A 17 7.46 -3.66 -10.42
CA ILE A 17 6.40 -4.58 -10.02
C ILE A 17 5.08 -3.85 -9.95
N VAL A 18 4.07 -4.42 -10.59
CA VAL A 18 2.71 -3.85 -10.69
C VAL A 18 1.67 -4.88 -10.28
N GLY A 19 0.54 -4.39 -9.78
CA GLY A 19 -0.65 -5.22 -9.55
C GLY A 19 -1.40 -5.51 -10.86
N ASN A 20 -2.52 -6.22 -10.75
CA ASN A 20 -3.39 -6.48 -11.90
C ASN A 20 -3.91 -5.15 -12.48
N PRO A 21 -3.96 -5.01 -13.81
CA PRO A 21 -4.45 -3.81 -14.47
C PRO A 21 -5.98 -3.75 -14.44
N ILE A 22 -6.54 -3.39 -13.30
CA ILE A 22 -7.99 -3.35 -13.05
C ILE A 22 -8.47 -1.92 -12.82
N GLN A 23 -9.70 -1.64 -13.22
CA GLN A 23 -10.42 -0.42 -12.85
C GLN A 23 -11.02 -0.62 -11.45
N SER A 24 -10.56 0.15 -10.48
CA SER A 24 -11.03 0.04 -9.11
C SER A 24 -11.21 1.41 -8.45
N LYS A 25 -12.24 1.52 -7.61
CA LYS A 25 -12.45 2.67 -6.74
C LYS A 25 -11.73 2.54 -5.39
N ILE A 26 -10.98 1.45 -5.21
CA ILE A 26 -10.12 1.21 -4.05
C ILE A 26 -8.69 1.01 -4.54
N ILE A 27 -7.76 1.77 -3.97
CA ILE A 27 -6.32 1.60 -4.21
C ILE A 27 -5.60 1.29 -2.91
N LEU A 28 -4.79 0.23 -2.92
CA LEU A 28 -3.85 -0.08 -1.85
C LEU A 28 -2.44 0.34 -2.29
N ILE A 29 -1.71 1.02 -1.42
CA ILE A 29 -0.39 1.58 -1.74
C ILE A 29 0.61 1.12 -0.69
N GLY A 30 1.58 0.29 -1.10
CA GLY A 30 2.72 -0.12 -0.29
C GLY A 30 3.91 0.84 -0.38
N GLN A 31 5.01 0.50 0.27
CA GLN A 31 6.27 1.25 0.20
C GLN A 31 6.99 0.98 -1.11
N ALA A 32 7.45 -0.23 -1.31
CA ALA A 32 8.19 -0.73 -2.46
C ALA A 32 8.14 -2.27 -2.45
N PRO A 33 8.39 -2.96 -3.58
CA PRO A 33 8.54 -4.40 -3.61
C PRO A 33 9.75 -4.87 -2.80
N GLY A 34 9.67 -6.03 -2.18
CA GLY A 34 10.81 -6.76 -1.66
C GLY A 34 11.43 -7.68 -2.72
N VAL A 35 12.52 -8.37 -2.37
CA VAL A 35 13.23 -9.26 -3.29
C VAL A 35 12.32 -10.37 -3.86
N ARG A 36 11.47 -10.96 -3.01
CA ARG A 36 10.56 -12.03 -3.44
C ARG A 36 9.45 -11.56 -4.37
N GLU A 37 8.99 -10.33 -4.21
CA GLU A 37 8.06 -9.72 -5.15
C GLU A 37 8.70 -9.50 -6.52
N GLY A 38 10.02 -9.22 -6.56
CA GLY A 38 10.80 -9.17 -7.80
C GLY A 38 10.85 -10.50 -8.54
N GLU A 39 11.07 -11.60 -7.81
CA GLU A 39 11.09 -12.96 -8.37
C GLU A 39 9.69 -13.39 -8.87
N LEU A 40 8.67 -13.13 -8.07
CA LEU A 40 7.28 -13.55 -8.34
C LEU A 40 6.51 -12.58 -9.24
N GLN A 41 7.11 -11.43 -9.60
CA GLN A 41 6.51 -10.37 -10.42
C GLN A 41 5.11 -9.95 -9.94
N ARG A 42 4.91 -9.91 -8.61
CA ARG A 42 3.59 -9.70 -8.01
C ARG A 42 3.71 -8.96 -6.68
N PRO A 43 2.96 -7.85 -6.47
CA PRO A 43 3.02 -7.10 -5.22
C PRO A 43 2.45 -7.91 -4.06
N PHE A 44 3.05 -7.74 -2.88
CA PHE A 44 2.67 -8.44 -1.64
C PHE A 44 2.59 -9.97 -1.81
N ALA A 45 3.58 -10.55 -2.48
CA ALA A 45 3.59 -11.99 -2.80
C ALA A 45 4.20 -12.87 -1.71
N TRP A 46 4.80 -12.28 -0.65
CA TRP A 46 5.53 -13.01 0.38
C TRP A 46 4.95 -12.77 1.78
N THR A 47 5.77 -12.87 2.82
CA THR A 47 5.34 -12.85 4.24
C THR A 47 4.48 -11.62 4.62
N ALA A 48 4.86 -10.44 4.15
CA ALA A 48 4.08 -9.22 4.37
C ALA A 48 2.68 -9.34 3.73
N GLY A 49 2.62 -9.89 2.53
CA GLY A 49 1.36 -10.17 1.84
C GLY A 49 0.46 -11.15 2.59
N LYS A 50 1.02 -12.24 3.09
CA LYS A 50 0.25 -13.22 3.90
C LYS A 50 -0.44 -12.56 5.08
N ASN A 51 0.26 -11.70 5.82
CA ASN A 51 -0.31 -10.96 6.94
C ASN A 51 -1.38 -9.96 6.47
N LEU A 52 -1.09 -9.21 5.42
CA LEU A 52 -2.01 -8.23 4.84
C LEU A 52 -3.32 -8.88 4.41
N PHE A 53 -3.25 -9.98 3.67
CA PHE A 53 -4.46 -10.69 3.21
C PHE A 53 -5.20 -11.39 4.35
N LYS A 54 -4.50 -11.83 5.41
CA LYS A 54 -5.16 -12.30 6.63
C LYS A 54 -6.02 -11.19 7.27
N TRP A 55 -5.52 -9.95 7.30
CA TRP A 55 -6.31 -8.82 7.79
C TRP A 55 -7.55 -8.56 6.92
N PHE A 56 -7.41 -8.59 5.61
CA PHE A 56 -8.56 -8.38 4.71
C PHE A 56 -9.55 -9.55 4.72
N SER A 57 -9.06 -10.78 4.92
CA SER A 57 -9.92 -11.95 5.10
C SER A 57 -10.80 -11.84 6.33
N SER A 58 -10.30 -11.23 7.43
CA SER A 58 -11.11 -11.00 8.65
C SER A 58 -12.27 -10.02 8.45
N ILE A 59 -12.26 -9.25 7.35
CA ILE A 59 -13.34 -8.35 6.94
C ILE A 59 -13.96 -8.78 5.60
N GLY A 60 -14.00 -10.09 5.33
CA GLY A 60 -14.79 -10.72 4.27
C GLY A 60 -14.14 -10.75 2.88
N VAL A 61 -12.86 -10.33 2.70
CA VAL A 61 -12.22 -10.30 1.38
C VAL A 61 -10.88 -11.03 1.40
N GLY A 62 -10.87 -12.29 0.95
CA GLY A 62 -9.65 -13.09 0.80
C GLY A 62 -8.75 -12.59 -0.33
N GLU A 63 -7.50 -13.11 -0.38
CA GLU A 63 -6.45 -12.63 -1.29
C GLU A 63 -6.88 -12.61 -2.75
N GLU A 64 -7.46 -13.69 -3.26
CA GLU A 64 -7.83 -13.78 -4.67
C GLU A 64 -8.89 -12.74 -5.04
N LYS A 65 -9.93 -12.62 -4.21
CA LYS A 65 -10.99 -11.64 -4.37
C LYS A 65 -10.46 -10.21 -4.24
N PHE A 66 -9.52 -9.99 -3.32
CA PHE A 66 -8.84 -8.70 -3.15
C PHE A 66 -8.11 -8.31 -4.43
N ARG A 67 -7.25 -9.19 -4.96
CA ARG A 67 -6.44 -8.94 -6.16
C ARG A 67 -7.26 -8.69 -7.43
N LYS A 68 -8.47 -9.25 -7.49
CA LYS A 68 -9.43 -9.03 -8.61
C LYS A 68 -10.17 -7.69 -8.52
N ASN A 69 -10.26 -7.07 -7.34
CA ASN A 69 -11.14 -5.93 -7.12
C ASN A 69 -10.44 -4.67 -6.55
N VAL A 70 -9.24 -4.79 -5.96
CA VAL A 70 -8.49 -3.68 -5.38
C VAL A 70 -7.23 -3.44 -6.19
N TYR A 71 -7.05 -2.21 -6.71
CA TYR A 71 -5.83 -1.85 -7.42
C TYR A 71 -4.67 -1.77 -6.46
N MET A 72 -3.55 -2.44 -6.76
CA MET A 72 -2.38 -2.52 -5.91
C MET A 72 -1.22 -1.73 -6.50
N SER A 73 -0.71 -0.80 -5.73
CA SER A 73 0.35 0.12 -6.09
C SER A 73 1.41 0.22 -4.99
N ALA A 74 2.48 0.97 -5.23
CA ALA A 74 3.49 1.29 -4.24
C ALA A 74 4.09 2.69 -4.51
N VAL A 75 4.72 3.29 -3.50
CA VAL A 75 5.44 4.57 -3.64
C VAL A 75 6.58 4.43 -4.64
N CYS A 76 7.39 3.38 -4.51
CA CYS A 76 8.40 2.99 -5.49
C CYS A 76 8.05 1.63 -6.09
N ARG A 77 8.41 1.43 -7.37
CA ARG A 77 7.98 0.25 -8.13
C ARG A 77 9.00 -0.86 -8.22
N CYS A 78 10.26 -0.58 -7.91
CA CYS A 78 11.36 -1.52 -7.95
C CYS A 78 11.84 -1.82 -6.53
N TYR A 79 12.57 -2.91 -6.37
CA TYR A 79 13.16 -3.31 -5.10
C TYR A 79 14.28 -2.34 -4.70
N PRO A 80 14.25 -1.73 -3.52
CA PRO A 80 15.26 -0.75 -3.12
C PRO A 80 16.59 -1.37 -2.66
N GLY A 81 16.66 -2.67 -2.49
CA GLY A 81 17.82 -3.35 -1.91
C GLY A 81 17.68 -3.56 -0.39
N LYS A 82 18.65 -4.28 0.17
CA LYS A 82 18.72 -4.53 1.61
C LYS A 82 19.25 -3.31 2.37
N ASN A 83 18.86 -3.20 3.62
CA ASN A 83 19.45 -2.23 4.53
C ASN A 83 20.94 -2.59 4.78
N ILE A 84 21.79 -1.59 4.96
CA ILE A 84 23.22 -1.76 5.28
C ILE A 84 23.39 -2.58 6.57
N SER A 85 22.50 -2.44 7.54
CA SER A 85 22.49 -3.25 8.78
C SER A 85 22.17 -4.74 8.55
N GLY A 86 21.85 -5.17 7.32
CA GLY A 86 21.45 -6.54 6.99
C GLY A 86 20.06 -6.95 7.44
N SER A 87 19.35 -6.12 8.19
CA SER A 87 18.00 -6.39 8.70
C SER A 87 16.94 -5.70 7.85
N GLY A 88 16.24 -6.47 7.02
CA GLY A 88 15.16 -5.98 6.18
C GLY A 88 15.62 -5.21 4.93
N ASP A 89 14.65 -4.67 4.23
CA ASP A 89 14.87 -3.87 3.03
C ASP A 89 15.07 -2.41 3.41
N ARG A 90 15.92 -1.69 2.66
CA ARG A 90 16.07 -0.25 2.89
C ARG A 90 14.81 0.52 2.50
N VAL A 91 14.63 1.67 3.10
CA VAL A 91 13.61 2.62 2.65
C VAL A 91 14.12 3.31 1.38
N PRO A 92 13.28 3.47 0.34
CA PRO A 92 13.64 4.30 -0.81
C PRO A 92 14.09 5.71 -0.41
N SER A 93 15.09 6.25 -1.08
CA SER A 93 15.54 7.63 -0.88
C SER A 93 14.53 8.65 -1.40
N ASP A 94 14.62 9.89 -0.94
CA ASP A 94 13.74 10.99 -1.40
C ASP A 94 13.86 11.22 -2.91
N LEU A 95 15.05 11.03 -3.48
CA LEU A 95 15.27 11.13 -4.93
C LEU A 95 14.53 10.02 -5.69
N GLU A 96 14.58 8.78 -5.21
CA GLU A 96 13.87 7.65 -5.80
C GLU A 96 12.35 7.83 -5.69
N ILE A 97 11.87 8.28 -4.53
CA ILE A 97 10.46 8.62 -4.30
C ILE A 97 10.01 9.70 -5.30
N LYS A 98 10.79 10.78 -5.43
CA LYS A 98 10.50 11.89 -6.36
C LYS A 98 10.45 11.41 -7.81
N LYS A 99 11.44 10.62 -8.25
CA LYS A 99 11.48 10.05 -9.61
C LYS A 99 10.29 9.11 -9.87
N CYS A 100 9.85 8.35 -8.86
CA CYS A 100 8.77 7.36 -8.98
C CYS A 100 7.36 7.98 -8.83
N SER A 101 7.23 9.14 -8.18
CA SER A 101 5.95 9.78 -7.82
C SER A 101 5.03 10.04 -9.02
N LYS A 102 5.59 10.27 -10.23
CA LYS A 102 4.81 10.47 -11.45
C LYS A 102 3.87 9.29 -11.75
N TRP A 103 4.30 8.07 -11.43
CA TRP A 103 3.51 6.86 -11.67
C TRP A 103 2.32 6.76 -10.71
N LEU A 104 2.56 6.98 -9.42
CA LEU A 104 1.49 7.01 -8.43
C LEU A 104 0.49 8.12 -8.69
N ASN A 105 0.96 9.33 -9.05
CA ASN A 105 0.11 10.45 -9.40
C ASN A 105 -0.74 10.16 -10.65
N TYR A 106 -0.17 9.51 -11.66
CA TYR A 106 -0.90 9.07 -12.85
C TYR A 106 -2.02 8.09 -12.51
N GLU A 107 -1.73 7.07 -11.70
CA GLU A 107 -2.71 6.08 -11.28
C GLU A 107 -3.83 6.67 -10.43
N LEU A 108 -3.49 7.51 -9.47
CA LEU A 108 -4.49 8.22 -8.66
C LEU A 108 -5.42 9.07 -9.53
N LYS A 109 -4.88 9.76 -10.54
CA LYS A 109 -5.67 10.55 -11.49
C LYS A 109 -6.55 9.66 -12.38
N ALA A 110 -5.99 8.57 -12.92
CA ALA A 110 -6.70 7.67 -13.83
C ALA A 110 -7.83 6.88 -13.15
N LEU A 111 -7.58 6.40 -11.93
CA LEU A 111 -8.56 5.61 -11.18
C LEU A 111 -9.58 6.48 -10.46
N ASN A 112 -9.20 7.67 -10.05
CA ASN A 112 -9.99 8.55 -9.18
C ASN A 112 -10.67 7.74 -8.06
N PRO A 113 -9.89 7.16 -7.13
CA PRO A 113 -10.39 6.22 -6.13
C PRO A 113 -11.27 6.93 -5.12
N ASN A 114 -12.24 6.21 -4.55
CA ASN A 114 -13.02 6.68 -3.41
C ASN A 114 -12.41 6.28 -2.05
N LEU A 115 -11.55 5.24 -2.06
CA LEU A 115 -10.83 4.76 -0.89
C LEU A 115 -9.36 4.53 -1.24
N ILE A 116 -8.48 5.17 -0.47
CA ILE A 116 -7.04 4.99 -0.52
C ILE A 116 -6.60 4.30 0.77
N ILE A 117 -5.86 3.19 0.63
CA ILE A 117 -5.34 2.40 1.76
C ILE A 117 -3.81 2.41 1.70
N PRO A 118 -3.13 3.42 2.27
CA PRO A 118 -1.69 3.42 2.38
C PRO A 118 -1.22 2.50 3.49
N VAL A 119 -0.19 1.70 3.22
CA VAL A 119 0.35 0.65 4.09
C VAL A 119 1.79 0.94 4.47
N GLY A 120 2.02 1.22 5.75
CA GLY A 120 3.32 1.58 6.31
C GLY A 120 3.64 3.07 6.24
N LYS A 121 4.62 3.50 7.05
CA LYS A 121 4.93 4.91 7.28
C LYS A 121 5.20 5.69 5.99
N LEU A 122 6.02 5.14 5.09
CA LEU A 122 6.37 5.82 3.84
C LEU A 122 5.16 6.02 2.92
N ALA A 123 4.29 5.03 2.80
CA ALA A 123 3.08 5.17 1.98
C ALA A 123 2.10 6.18 2.60
N ILE A 124 1.95 6.18 3.92
CA ILE A 124 1.11 7.11 4.65
C ILE A 124 1.60 8.56 4.48
N SER A 125 2.91 8.79 4.58
CA SER A 125 3.50 10.14 4.48
C SER A 125 3.32 10.79 3.10
N GLN A 126 2.96 10.03 2.07
CA GLN A 126 2.61 10.60 0.76
C GLN A 126 1.27 11.34 0.75
N PHE A 127 0.42 11.14 1.78
CA PHE A 127 -0.94 11.66 1.84
C PHE A 127 -1.21 12.55 3.05
N VAL A 128 -0.56 12.30 4.19
CA VAL A 128 -0.81 13.02 5.44
C VAL A 128 0.48 13.11 6.27
N ASN A 129 0.68 14.27 6.90
CA ASN A 129 1.74 14.45 7.90
C ASN A 129 1.31 13.81 9.22
N PHE A 130 2.22 13.10 9.89
CA PHE A 130 1.98 12.48 11.19
C PHE A 130 3.32 12.22 11.90
N GLU A 131 3.31 12.15 13.21
CA GLU A 131 4.48 11.81 14.01
C GLU A 131 4.51 10.31 14.35
N LYS A 132 3.38 9.80 14.82
CA LYS A 132 3.22 8.40 15.27
C LYS A 132 2.10 7.72 14.50
N LEU A 133 2.21 6.41 14.31
CA LEU A 133 1.13 5.62 13.69
C LEU A 133 -0.20 5.74 14.42
N ASN A 134 -0.16 5.99 15.74
CA ASN A 134 -1.35 6.22 16.55
C ASN A 134 -2.17 7.45 16.11
N ASP A 135 -1.53 8.40 15.42
CA ASP A 135 -2.19 9.63 15.00
C ASP A 135 -3.10 9.41 13.78
N VAL A 136 -2.83 8.38 12.99
CA VAL A 136 -3.46 8.17 11.68
C VAL A 136 -4.12 6.80 11.51
N VAL A 137 -3.61 5.73 12.15
CA VAL A 137 -4.24 4.40 12.08
C VAL A 137 -5.50 4.36 12.93
N GLY A 138 -6.54 3.69 12.43
CA GLY A 138 -7.85 3.63 13.10
C GLY A 138 -8.71 4.89 12.92
N LYS A 139 -8.31 5.79 12.03
CA LYS A 139 -9.06 6.99 11.65
C LYS A 139 -9.42 6.95 10.17
N LYS A 140 -10.56 7.57 9.83
CA LYS A 140 -10.95 7.88 8.46
C LYS A 140 -10.62 9.36 8.21
N ILE A 141 -9.69 9.62 7.31
CA ILE A 141 -9.19 10.96 6.98
C ILE A 141 -9.71 11.32 5.59
N LYS A 142 -10.19 12.53 5.39
CA LYS A 142 -10.53 13.04 4.07
C LYS A 142 -9.27 13.53 3.36
N TYR A 143 -8.99 12.95 2.20
CA TYR A 143 -7.91 13.37 1.32
C TYR A 143 -8.47 14.09 0.09
N LYS A 144 -8.17 15.40 0.01
CA LYS A 144 -8.56 16.23 -1.12
C LYS A 144 -7.32 16.84 -1.75
N LYS A 145 -7.09 16.55 -3.02
CA LYS A 145 -5.99 17.14 -3.78
C LYS A 145 -6.37 17.20 -5.27
N LYS A 146 -6.46 18.40 -5.82
CA LYS A 146 -6.85 18.63 -7.22
C LYS A 146 -8.16 17.88 -7.58
N PHE A 147 -8.06 16.79 -8.32
CA PHE A 147 -9.19 15.99 -8.80
C PHE A 147 -9.54 14.79 -7.90
N ILE A 148 -8.87 14.63 -6.76
CA ILE A 148 -9.04 13.49 -5.87
C ILE A 148 -9.83 13.93 -4.64
N ASP A 149 -10.96 13.27 -4.38
CA ASP A 149 -11.73 13.38 -3.11
C ASP A 149 -11.97 11.94 -2.62
N SER A 150 -11.13 11.50 -1.71
CA SER A 150 -11.09 10.11 -1.25
C SER A 150 -11.18 10.01 0.27
N ASP A 151 -11.73 8.92 0.76
CA ASP A 151 -11.49 8.48 2.13
C ASP A 151 -10.10 7.83 2.20
N LEU A 152 -9.30 8.22 3.18
CA LEU A 152 -7.99 7.66 3.49
C LEU A 152 -8.11 6.83 4.76
N VAL A 153 -7.74 5.55 4.70
CA VAL A 153 -7.65 4.65 5.87
C VAL A 153 -6.27 4.01 5.90
N CYS A 154 -5.45 4.46 6.84
CA CYS A 154 -4.05 4.06 6.96
C CYS A 154 -3.91 2.71 7.67
N LEU A 155 -3.00 1.86 7.18
CA LEU A 155 -2.63 0.60 7.81
C LEU A 155 -1.15 0.59 8.19
N PRO A 156 -0.77 -0.10 9.30
CA PRO A 156 0.64 -0.32 9.63
C PRO A 156 1.30 -1.24 8.59
N HIS A 157 2.64 -1.30 8.61
CA HIS A 157 3.36 -2.23 7.74
C HIS A 157 3.15 -3.68 8.21
N PRO A 158 2.75 -4.63 7.32
CA PRO A 158 2.38 -6.00 7.70
C PRO A 158 3.57 -6.96 7.82
N SER A 159 4.82 -6.48 7.76
CA SER A 159 6.00 -7.34 7.85
C SER A 159 6.11 -8.00 9.23
N GLY A 160 6.80 -9.16 9.27
CA GLY A 160 7.09 -9.86 10.53
C GLY A 160 7.93 -9.04 11.51
N LEU A 161 8.79 -8.13 11.00
CA LEU A 161 9.62 -7.22 11.79
C LEU A 161 8.80 -6.11 12.46
N SER A 162 7.62 -5.79 11.96
CA SER A 162 6.74 -4.80 12.59
C SER A 162 6.02 -5.40 13.77
N THR A 163 6.35 -4.96 14.98
CA THR A 163 5.70 -5.41 16.22
C THR A 163 4.57 -4.50 16.67
N TRP A 164 4.44 -3.31 16.08
CA TRP A 164 3.49 -2.28 16.51
C TRP A 164 2.04 -2.78 16.53
N TYR A 165 1.60 -3.47 15.47
CA TYR A 165 0.23 -3.98 15.37
C TYR A 165 -0.05 -5.24 16.22
N LYS A 166 0.98 -5.79 16.87
CA LYS A 166 0.87 -6.97 17.75
C LYS A 166 0.64 -6.58 19.21
N LYS A 167 0.87 -5.33 19.59
CA LYS A 167 0.77 -4.76 20.94
C LYS A 167 -0.24 -3.61 20.96
N GLU A 168 -0.79 -3.32 22.14
CA GLU A 168 -1.62 -2.12 22.31
C GLU A 168 -0.78 -0.82 22.26
N PRO A 169 -1.32 0.27 21.75
CA PRO A 169 -2.66 0.42 21.16
C PRO A 169 -2.75 -0.02 19.69
N GLY A 170 -1.67 -0.48 19.08
CA GLY A 170 -1.59 -0.81 17.65
C GLY A 170 -2.58 -1.89 17.23
N LYS A 171 -2.78 -2.91 18.07
CA LYS A 171 -3.76 -4.00 17.81
C LYS A 171 -5.18 -3.46 17.71
N SER A 172 -5.61 -2.66 18.68
CA SER A 172 -6.94 -2.05 18.68
C SER A 172 -7.13 -1.05 17.54
N LEU A 173 -6.09 -0.26 17.21
CA LEU A 173 -6.12 0.70 16.11
C LEU A 173 -6.19 0.01 14.74
N LEU A 174 -5.48 -1.10 14.56
CA LEU A 174 -5.60 -1.91 13.34
C LEU A 174 -7.02 -2.46 13.18
N THR A 175 -7.61 -3.00 14.24
CA THR A 175 -9.00 -3.48 14.23
C THR A 175 -9.97 -2.36 13.83
N LYS A 176 -9.80 -1.16 14.39
CA LYS A 176 -10.62 0.01 14.01
C LYS A 176 -10.43 0.38 12.54
N ALA A 177 -9.19 0.38 12.03
CA ALA A 177 -8.92 0.66 10.63
C ALA A 177 -9.60 -0.35 9.69
N LEU A 178 -9.53 -1.64 9.99
CA LEU A 178 -10.20 -2.69 9.22
C LEU A 178 -11.73 -2.52 9.25
N CYS A 179 -12.32 -2.20 10.39
CA CYS A 179 -13.75 -1.89 10.51
C CYS A 179 -14.17 -0.67 9.65
N LEU A 180 -13.31 0.37 9.56
CA LEU A 180 -13.56 1.52 8.69
C LEU A 180 -13.52 1.14 7.20
N ILE A 181 -12.61 0.27 6.80
CA ILE A 181 -12.53 -0.28 5.44
C ILE A 181 -13.78 -1.10 5.13
N GLU A 182 -14.17 -2.01 6.03
CA GLU A 182 -15.36 -2.87 5.88
C GLU A 182 -16.64 -2.06 5.69
N LYS A 183 -16.80 -0.94 6.42
CA LYS A 183 -17.95 -0.04 6.32
C LYS A 183 -17.98 0.79 5.03
N ASN A 184 -16.88 0.85 4.28
CA ASN A 184 -16.82 1.62 3.04
C ASN A 184 -17.73 0.99 1.97
N LYS A 185 -18.52 1.83 1.26
CA LYS A 185 -19.50 1.37 0.27
C LYS A 185 -18.88 0.55 -0.86
N ASN A 186 -17.67 0.92 -1.31
CA ASN A 186 -16.99 0.19 -2.39
C ASN A 186 -16.45 -1.16 -1.89
N TRP A 187 -16.00 -1.25 -0.62
CA TRP A 187 -15.62 -2.52 0.00
C TRP A 187 -16.82 -3.46 0.13
N LYS A 188 -17.95 -2.96 0.60
CA LYS A 188 -19.19 -3.76 0.67
C LYS A 188 -19.63 -4.31 -0.68
N SER A 189 -19.40 -3.56 -1.77
CA SER A 189 -19.69 -4.06 -3.12
C SER A 189 -18.78 -5.21 -3.54
N ILE A 190 -17.54 -5.28 -3.03
CA ILE A 190 -16.64 -6.42 -3.25
C ILE A 190 -17.14 -7.65 -2.48
N ILE A 191 -17.55 -7.49 -1.22
CA ILE A 191 -18.04 -8.62 -0.41
C ILE A 191 -19.24 -9.29 -1.05
N ARG A 192 -20.16 -8.51 -1.66
CA ARG A 192 -21.40 -9.00 -2.28
C ARG A 192 -21.21 -9.69 -3.63
N LYS A 193 -20.10 -9.48 -4.31
CA LYS A 193 -19.73 -10.18 -5.55
C LYS A 193 -19.13 -11.56 -5.25
#